data_4d9e08d4b96338d62b69c0a8a7747dd7
#
_entry.id   4d9e08d4b96338d62b69c0a8a7747dd7
#
_cell.length_a   1.000
_cell.length_b   1.000
_cell.length_c   1.000
_cell.angle_alpha   90.00
_cell.angle_beta   90.00
_cell.angle_gamma   90.00
#
_symmetry.space_group_name_H-M   'P 1'
#
loop_
_entity.id
_entity.type
_entity.pdbx_description
1 polymer ?
#
loop_
_entity_poly.entity_id
_entity_poly.type
_entity_poly.pdbx_seq_one_letter_code
_entity_poly.pdbx_strand_id
1 'polypeptide(L)'
;VRVGGDKEYKATIIGQDPLSDIAVLQIDSKEKFIPVNFGDSDKARIGDWVIAIGNPFGLGGTVTAGIISARNRSIGLSRYEDYIQTDASINSGNSGGPLFDMNGDVIGINTAILGKGGSIGIGFSIPSNSAKKVVSQLIEFGETKRGWLGVRIQVVTKEIADVEKLDEPRGALVASVAEKSPSDKAGIK
;
A
#
# COMPACT_ATOMS: atom_id res chain seq x y z
N VAL A 1 -14.65 -1.32 16.65
CA VAL A 1 -14.05 -0.12 16.04
C VAL A 1 -14.48 1.11 16.82
N ARG A 2 -13.53 2.02 17.11
CA ARG A 2 -13.82 3.33 17.70
C ARG A 2 -13.78 4.40 16.63
N VAL A 3 -14.78 5.28 16.65
CA VAL A 3 -14.87 6.41 15.71
C VAL A 3 -15.22 7.67 16.49
N GLY A 4 -14.42 8.73 16.36
CA GLY A 4 -14.75 10.05 16.91
C GLY A 4 -14.81 10.15 18.42
N GLY A 5 -13.91 9.50 19.16
CA GLY A 5 -13.84 9.52 20.64
C GLY A 5 -13.98 8.13 21.24
N ASP A 6 -14.68 8.01 22.38
CA ASP A 6 -14.79 6.76 23.14
C ASP A 6 -15.92 5.82 22.66
N LYS A 7 -16.67 6.23 21.65
CA LYS A 7 -17.80 5.43 21.17
C LYS A 7 -17.32 4.23 20.35
N GLU A 8 -17.72 3.05 20.78
CA GLU A 8 -17.40 1.79 20.13
C GLU A 8 -18.57 1.31 19.26
N TYR A 9 -18.22 0.80 18.08
CA TYR A 9 -19.17 0.23 17.12
C TYR A 9 -18.80 -1.21 16.82
N LYS A 10 -19.82 -2.04 16.70
CA LYS A 10 -19.66 -3.39 16.16
C LYS A 10 -19.29 -3.29 14.69
N ALA A 11 -18.35 -4.11 14.25
CA ALA A 11 -17.94 -4.16 12.86
C ALA A 11 -17.85 -5.62 12.39
N THR A 12 -18.13 -5.82 11.12
CA THR A 12 -17.99 -7.11 10.42
C THR A 12 -16.90 -7.01 9.38
N ILE A 13 -16.06 -8.03 9.27
CA ILE A 13 -15.05 -8.13 8.22
C ILE A 13 -15.78 -8.48 6.92
N ILE A 14 -15.74 -7.59 5.93
CA ILE A 14 -16.30 -7.80 4.58
C ILE A 14 -15.35 -8.67 3.76
N GLY A 15 -14.07 -8.42 3.86
CA GLY A 15 -13.02 -9.17 3.18
C GLY A 15 -11.64 -8.74 3.63
N GLN A 16 -10.65 -9.58 3.34
CA GLN A 16 -9.26 -9.31 3.67
C GLN A 16 -8.32 -9.84 2.60
N ASP A 17 -7.23 -9.15 2.40
CA ASP A 17 -6.15 -9.53 1.49
C ASP A 17 -4.79 -9.47 2.20
N PRO A 18 -4.30 -10.59 2.75
CA PRO A 18 -3.03 -10.63 3.46
C PRO A 18 -1.82 -10.26 2.58
N LEU A 19 -1.92 -10.41 1.24
CA LEU A 19 -0.81 -10.10 0.33
C LEU A 19 -0.62 -8.60 0.13
N SER A 20 -1.67 -7.80 0.29
CA SER A 20 -1.59 -6.34 0.25
C SER A 20 -1.73 -5.68 1.63
N ASP A 21 -1.89 -6.48 2.70
CA ASP A 21 -2.10 -6.01 4.08
C ASP A 21 -3.34 -5.08 4.22
N ILE A 22 -4.42 -5.42 3.51
CA ILE A 22 -5.67 -4.64 3.51
C ILE A 22 -6.84 -5.51 3.97
N ALA A 23 -7.66 -4.96 4.86
CA ALA A 23 -8.97 -5.51 5.22
C ALA A 23 -10.05 -4.44 5.11
N VAL A 24 -11.27 -4.85 4.76
CA VAL A 24 -12.44 -3.99 4.72
C VAL A 24 -13.38 -4.39 5.86
N LEU A 25 -13.72 -3.41 6.68
CA LEU A 25 -14.64 -3.55 7.80
C LEU A 25 -15.92 -2.74 7.53
N GLN A 26 -17.07 -3.34 7.77
CA GLN A 26 -18.34 -2.66 7.77
C GLN A 26 -18.76 -2.36 9.20
N ILE A 27 -19.00 -1.09 9.51
CA ILE A 27 -19.50 -0.65 10.81
C ILE A 27 -21.03 -0.78 10.82
N ASP A 28 -21.57 -1.47 11.84
CA ASP A 28 -23.01 -1.57 12.06
C ASP A 28 -23.49 -0.33 12.85
N SER A 29 -23.97 0.67 12.11
CA SER A 29 -24.47 1.91 12.69
C SER A 29 -25.51 2.58 11.79
N LYS A 30 -26.48 3.23 12.44
CA LYS A 30 -27.43 4.13 11.78
C LYS A 30 -26.92 5.57 11.67
N GLU A 31 -25.79 5.88 12.29
CA GLU A 31 -25.18 7.19 12.23
C GLU A 31 -24.52 7.42 10.87
N LYS A 32 -24.60 8.64 10.41
CA LYS A 32 -23.89 9.05 9.20
C LYS A 32 -22.46 9.48 9.57
N PHE A 33 -21.48 8.80 9.03
CA PHE A 33 -20.09 9.19 9.11
C PHE A 33 -19.74 10.12 7.94
N ILE A 34 -18.82 11.03 8.19
CA ILE A 34 -18.27 11.89 7.13
C ILE A 34 -17.12 11.11 6.48
N PRO A 35 -17.25 10.69 5.21
CA PRO A 35 -16.19 9.97 4.55
C PRO A 35 -15.05 10.90 4.14
N VAL A 36 -13.87 10.36 4.01
CA VAL A 36 -12.74 11.01 3.33
C VAL A 36 -12.65 10.52 1.88
N ASN A 37 -12.07 11.33 1.02
CA ASN A 37 -11.85 10.96 -0.38
C ASN A 37 -10.47 10.28 -0.54
N PHE A 38 -10.40 9.31 -1.44
CA PHE A 38 -9.12 8.82 -1.91
C PHE A 38 -8.59 9.74 -3.03
N GLY A 39 -7.42 10.29 -2.81
CA GLY A 39 -6.67 11.01 -3.82
C GLY A 39 -6.03 10.10 -4.86
N ASP A 40 -5.31 10.70 -5.80
CA ASP A 40 -4.54 10.02 -6.83
C ASP A 40 -3.07 9.91 -6.41
N SER A 41 -2.69 8.76 -5.84
CA SER A 41 -1.33 8.54 -5.36
C SER A 41 -0.27 8.57 -6.47
N ASP A 42 -0.65 8.40 -7.76
CA ASP A 42 0.32 8.42 -8.85
C ASP A 42 0.79 9.85 -9.15
N LYS A 43 0.02 10.86 -8.75
CA LYS A 43 0.40 12.28 -8.84
C LYS A 43 1.26 12.78 -7.69
N ALA A 44 1.30 12.03 -6.59
CA ALA A 44 2.11 12.40 -5.43
C ALA A 44 3.61 12.36 -5.76
N ARG A 45 4.37 13.37 -5.34
CA ARG A 45 5.78 13.53 -5.67
C ARG A 45 6.66 13.44 -4.43
N ILE A 46 7.89 13.02 -4.61
CA ILE A 46 8.90 13.12 -3.55
C ILE A 46 9.08 14.59 -3.17
N GLY A 47 9.04 14.88 -1.86
CA GLY A 47 9.08 16.22 -1.31
C GLY A 47 7.70 16.84 -1.02
N ASP A 48 6.59 16.28 -1.52
CA ASP A 48 5.25 16.76 -1.17
C ASP A 48 4.97 16.51 0.32
N TRP A 49 4.38 17.51 0.98
CA TRP A 49 3.96 17.42 2.38
C TRP A 49 2.81 16.44 2.55
N VAL A 50 2.87 15.67 3.64
CA VAL A 50 1.85 14.69 4.01
C VAL A 50 1.54 14.74 5.51
N ILE A 51 0.33 14.32 5.85
CA ILE A 51 -0.15 14.20 7.23
C ILE A 51 -0.60 12.77 7.46
N ALA A 52 -0.01 12.10 8.45
CA ALA A 52 -0.45 10.78 8.90
C ALA A 52 -1.33 10.93 10.15
N ILE A 53 -2.49 10.28 10.14
CA ILE A 53 -3.40 10.26 11.29
C ILE A 53 -3.56 8.81 11.76
N GLY A 54 -3.56 8.62 13.06
CA GLY A 54 -3.73 7.31 13.68
C GLY A 54 -4.06 7.43 15.16
N ASN A 55 -4.03 6.29 15.84
CA ASN A 55 -4.24 6.20 17.28
C ASN A 55 -3.13 5.37 17.94
N PRO A 56 -1.88 5.87 17.94
CA PRO A 56 -0.76 5.16 18.52
C PRO A 56 -0.99 4.95 20.02
N PHE A 57 -0.75 3.73 20.48
CA PHE A 57 -0.87 3.32 21.88
C PHE A 57 -2.28 3.47 22.49
N GLY A 58 -3.33 3.73 21.67
CA GLY A 58 -4.69 3.95 22.16
C GLY A 58 -4.90 5.26 22.91
N LEU A 59 -3.99 6.22 22.77
CA LEU A 59 -4.02 7.51 23.48
C LEU A 59 -5.00 8.53 22.88
N GLY A 60 -5.73 8.15 21.83
CA GLY A 60 -6.58 9.07 21.06
C GLY A 60 -5.96 9.43 19.70
N GLY A 61 -6.68 10.22 18.93
CA GLY A 61 -6.22 10.64 17.61
C GLY A 61 -4.90 11.40 17.67
N THR A 62 -3.89 10.92 16.96
CA THR A 62 -2.57 11.54 16.83
C THR A 62 -2.31 11.92 15.40
N VAL A 63 -1.80 13.11 15.20
CA VAL A 63 -1.45 13.66 13.89
C VAL A 63 0.06 13.87 13.83
N THR A 64 0.70 13.34 12.78
CA THR A 64 2.10 13.60 12.48
C THR A 64 2.23 14.13 11.06
N ALA A 65 3.21 14.99 10.81
CA ALA A 65 3.48 15.58 9.51
C ALA A 65 4.90 15.25 9.04
N GLY A 66 5.08 15.18 7.75
CA GLY A 66 6.35 14.95 7.09
C GLY A 66 6.20 15.12 5.58
N ILE A 67 7.11 14.52 4.82
CA ILE A 67 7.10 14.55 3.37
C ILE A 67 7.07 13.14 2.79
N ILE A 68 6.78 13.02 1.52
CA ILE A 68 7.06 11.82 0.74
C ILE A 68 8.57 11.76 0.52
N SER A 69 9.23 10.80 1.18
CA SER A 69 10.68 10.61 1.09
C SER A 69 11.08 9.79 -0.14
N ALA A 70 10.23 8.83 -0.53
CA ALA A 70 10.43 7.99 -1.72
C ALA A 70 9.10 7.36 -2.17
N ARG A 71 9.11 6.80 -3.37
CA ARG A 71 8.00 6.05 -3.95
C ARG A 71 8.49 4.70 -4.47
N ASN A 72 7.53 3.81 -4.74
CA ASN A 72 7.79 2.48 -5.31
C ASN A 72 8.80 1.67 -4.47
N ARG A 73 8.66 1.76 -3.13
CA ARG A 73 9.52 1.02 -2.21
C ARG A 73 9.01 -0.40 -1.99
N SER A 74 9.94 -1.35 -2.03
CA SER A 74 9.75 -2.72 -1.58
C SER A 74 10.72 -2.99 -0.42
N ILE A 75 10.23 -3.59 0.63
CA ILE A 75 10.97 -3.88 1.87
C ILE A 75 11.00 -5.38 2.19
N GLY A 76 10.46 -6.21 1.29
CA GLY A 76 10.54 -7.67 1.35
C GLY A 76 9.55 -8.34 2.30
N LEU A 77 8.47 -7.67 2.70
CA LEU A 77 7.41 -8.25 3.52
C LEU A 77 6.39 -9.03 2.69
N SER A 78 6.15 -8.61 1.44
CA SER A 78 5.18 -9.22 0.53
C SER A 78 5.68 -9.20 -0.92
N ARG A 79 4.98 -9.94 -1.80
CA ARG A 79 5.24 -9.92 -3.25
C ARG A 79 4.59 -8.75 -3.98
N TYR A 80 3.67 -8.04 -3.32
CA TYR A 80 2.87 -6.95 -3.92
C TYR A 80 3.14 -5.63 -3.25
N GLU A 81 4.43 -5.36 -2.97
CA GLU A 81 4.86 -4.13 -2.35
C GLU A 81 5.10 -3.03 -3.37
N ASP A 82 4.52 -1.89 -3.10
CA ASP A 82 4.70 -0.65 -3.84
C ASP A 82 4.39 0.50 -2.88
N TYR A 83 5.31 0.74 -1.92
CA TYR A 83 5.02 1.67 -0.84
C TYR A 83 5.42 3.11 -1.16
N ILE A 84 4.63 4.05 -0.63
CA ILE A 84 5.05 5.43 -0.39
C ILE A 84 5.86 5.41 0.90
N GLN A 85 7.10 5.91 0.86
CA GLN A 85 7.92 6.14 2.05
C GLN A 85 7.72 7.57 2.53
N THR A 86 7.57 7.77 3.85
CA THR A 86 7.44 9.07 4.49
C THR A 86 8.31 9.17 5.75
N ASP A 87 8.74 10.36 6.10
CA ASP A 87 9.39 10.67 7.37
C ASP A 87 8.38 11.18 8.43
N ALA A 88 7.11 11.38 8.06
CA ALA A 88 6.04 11.52 9.04
C ALA A 88 6.09 10.35 10.02
N SER A 89 6.09 10.63 11.30
CA SER A 89 6.29 9.61 12.34
C SER A 89 5.14 8.59 12.34
N ILE A 90 5.42 7.39 11.84
CA ILE A 90 4.53 6.23 11.91
C ILE A 90 4.99 5.36 13.08
N ASN A 91 4.06 5.04 13.98
CA ASN A 91 4.29 4.19 15.14
C ASN A 91 3.20 3.11 15.22
N SER A 92 3.37 2.15 16.12
CA SER A 92 2.34 1.15 16.42
C SER A 92 1.03 1.84 16.79
N GLY A 93 -0.06 1.54 16.03
CA GLY A 93 -1.37 2.17 16.16
C GLY A 93 -1.71 3.21 15.08
N ASN A 94 -0.74 3.63 14.25
CA ASN A 94 -1.04 4.39 13.04
C ASN A 94 -1.39 3.48 11.86
N SER A 95 -1.02 2.21 11.90
CA SER A 95 -1.32 1.22 10.84
C SER A 95 -2.82 1.13 10.60
N GLY A 96 -3.23 1.13 9.33
CA GLY A 96 -4.63 1.22 8.90
C GLY A 96 -5.18 2.64 8.85
N GLY A 97 -4.49 3.62 9.43
CA GLY A 97 -4.84 5.03 9.33
C GLY A 97 -4.43 5.67 8.01
N PRO A 98 -5.01 6.83 7.68
CA PRO A 98 -4.74 7.53 6.42
C PRO A 98 -3.42 8.29 6.42
N LEU A 99 -2.79 8.35 5.25
CA LEU A 99 -1.81 9.34 4.86
C LEU A 99 -2.49 10.34 3.92
N PHE A 100 -2.63 11.58 4.36
CA PHE A 100 -3.27 12.66 3.60
C PHE A 100 -2.24 13.50 2.86
N ASP A 101 -2.66 14.00 1.70
CA ASP A 101 -2.00 15.14 1.06
C ASP A 101 -2.49 16.48 1.65
N MET A 102 -1.96 17.59 1.14
CA MET A 102 -2.33 18.94 1.60
C MET A 102 -3.71 19.41 1.10
N ASN A 103 -4.38 18.64 0.24
CA ASN A 103 -5.76 18.90 -0.18
C ASN A 103 -6.77 18.21 0.75
N GLY A 104 -6.31 17.36 1.67
CA GLY A 104 -7.15 16.54 2.55
C GLY A 104 -7.63 15.26 1.90
N ASP A 105 -6.99 14.82 0.81
CA ASP A 105 -7.28 13.55 0.16
C ASP A 105 -6.33 12.46 0.66
N VAL A 106 -6.84 11.23 0.84
CA VAL A 106 -6.04 10.08 1.26
C VAL A 106 -5.23 9.56 0.09
N ILE A 107 -3.91 9.72 0.15
CA ILE A 107 -2.97 9.20 -0.85
C ILE A 107 -2.30 7.89 -0.46
N GLY A 108 -2.49 7.46 0.79
CA GLY A 108 -1.96 6.19 1.28
C GLY A 108 -2.65 5.68 2.53
N ILE A 109 -2.48 4.39 2.81
CA ILE A 109 -2.87 3.73 4.07
C ILE A 109 -1.59 3.34 4.79
N ASN A 110 -1.38 3.85 6.00
CA ASN A 110 -0.19 3.56 6.79
C ASN A 110 -0.14 2.06 7.15
N THR A 111 1.01 1.42 6.98
CA THR A 111 1.11 -0.03 7.22
C THR A 111 2.35 -0.43 8.01
N ALA A 112 3.53 -0.03 7.60
CA ALA A 112 4.78 -0.57 8.14
C ALA A 112 5.79 0.51 8.54
N ILE A 113 6.70 0.12 9.44
CA ILE A 113 7.89 0.89 9.82
C ILE A 113 9.13 -0.01 9.74
N LEU A 114 10.28 0.59 9.47
CA LEU A 114 11.57 -0.06 9.70
C LEU A 114 12.03 0.28 11.12
N GLY A 115 12.28 -0.76 11.93
CA GLY A 115 12.82 -0.63 13.28
C GLY A 115 11.97 -1.28 14.37
N LYS A 116 12.64 -1.74 15.43
CA LYS A 116 12.05 -2.44 16.58
C LYS A 116 11.82 -1.46 17.76
N GLY A 117 11.30 -0.32 17.61
CA GLY A 117 11.19 0.58 18.78
C GLY A 117 10.44 1.88 18.53
N GLY A 118 9.85 2.02 17.39
CA GLY A 118 9.13 3.22 17.00
C GLY A 118 9.71 3.87 15.73
N SER A 119 9.17 5.02 15.37
CA SER A 119 9.56 5.73 14.17
C SER A 119 11.01 6.23 14.25
N ILE A 120 11.77 5.92 13.23
CA ILE A 120 13.12 6.44 12.98
C ILE A 120 13.14 7.40 11.78
N GLY A 121 11.98 7.96 11.38
CA GLY A 121 11.84 8.77 10.17
C GLY A 121 11.71 7.95 8.90
N ILE A 122 11.34 6.67 8.99
CA ILE A 122 11.12 5.78 7.86
C ILE A 122 9.81 5.02 8.11
N GLY A 123 8.73 5.53 7.54
CA GLY A 123 7.41 4.92 7.55
C GLY A 123 6.97 4.57 6.12
N PHE A 124 6.02 3.64 6.00
CA PHE A 124 5.52 3.16 4.73
C PHE A 124 4.00 3.15 4.71
N SER A 125 3.45 3.55 3.57
CA SER A 125 2.01 3.56 3.32
C SER A 125 1.70 2.90 1.98
N ILE A 126 0.63 2.11 1.94
CA ILE A 126 0.10 1.51 0.71
C ILE A 126 -0.51 2.63 -0.13
N PRO A 127 -0.11 2.83 -1.39
CA PRO A 127 -0.66 3.89 -2.24
C PRO A 127 -2.18 3.76 -2.41
N SER A 128 -2.89 4.89 -2.42
CA SER A 128 -4.35 4.92 -2.54
C SER A 128 -4.86 4.25 -3.81
N ASN A 129 -4.17 4.39 -4.95
CA ASN A 129 -4.57 3.74 -6.20
C ASN A 129 -4.47 2.21 -6.13
N SER A 130 -3.47 1.67 -5.43
CA SER A 130 -3.36 0.23 -5.16
C SER A 130 -4.43 -0.22 -4.16
N ALA A 131 -4.63 0.54 -3.08
CA ALA A 131 -5.64 0.25 -2.07
C ALA A 131 -7.05 0.26 -2.65
N LYS A 132 -7.43 1.23 -3.48
CA LYS A 132 -8.75 1.30 -4.13
C LYS A 132 -9.08 0.04 -4.93
N LYS A 133 -8.12 -0.49 -5.68
CA LYS A 133 -8.30 -1.72 -6.48
C LYS A 133 -8.60 -2.93 -5.59
N VAL A 134 -7.87 -3.06 -4.49
CA VAL A 134 -8.07 -4.15 -3.52
C VAL A 134 -9.40 -3.99 -2.79
N VAL A 135 -9.67 -2.81 -2.24
CA VAL A 135 -10.91 -2.51 -1.50
C VAL A 135 -12.15 -2.76 -2.35
N SER A 136 -12.16 -2.34 -3.63
CA SER A 136 -13.29 -2.60 -4.53
C SER A 136 -13.56 -4.09 -4.69
N GLN A 137 -12.52 -4.90 -4.87
CA GLN A 137 -12.68 -6.36 -4.97
C GLN A 137 -13.15 -7.00 -3.66
N LEU A 138 -12.62 -6.54 -2.52
CA LEU A 138 -13.04 -7.04 -1.22
C LEU A 138 -14.52 -6.73 -0.94
N ILE A 139 -15.01 -5.55 -1.34
CA ILE A 139 -16.43 -5.18 -1.21
C ILE A 139 -17.30 -6.03 -2.14
N GLU A 140 -16.87 -6.25 -3.38
CA GLU A 140 -17.67 -6.95 -4.40
C GLU A 140 -17.65 -8.47 -4.22
N PHE A 141 -16.49 -9.06 -3.90
CA PHE A 141 -16.28 -10.51 -3.91
C PHE A 141 -15.92 -11.09 -2.54
N GLY A 142 -15.61 -10.27 -1.54
CA GLY A 142 -15.06 -10.73 -0.25
C GLY A 142 -13.59 -11.16 -0.30
N GLU A 143 -13.01 -11.22 -1.49
CA GLU A 143 -11.63 -11.66 -1.75
C GLU A 143 -11.01 -10.92 -2.94
N THR A 144 -9.68 -10.94 -3.04
CA THR A 144 -8.98 -10.40 -4.20
C THR A 144 -8.74 -11.47 -5.27
N LYS A 145 -9.04 -11.12 -6.51
CA LYS A 145 -8.78 -11.96 -7.68
C LYS A 145 -7.55 -11.44 -8.41
N ARG A 146 -6.53 -12.28 -8.51
CA ARG A 146 -5.28 -11.95 -9.20
C ARG A 146 -5.05 -12.85 -10.39
N GLY A 147 -4.60 -12.25 -11.49
CA GLY A 147 -4.17 -13.01 -12.65
C GLY A 147 -2.82 -13.68 -12.40
N TRP A 148 -2.62 -14.85 -13.02
CA TRP A 148 -1.35 -15.54 -13.06
C TRP A 148 -0.79 -15.51 -14.49
N LEU A 149 0.40 -14.93 -14.68
CA LEU A 149 1.06 -14.88 -15.99
C LEU A 149 1.79 -16.18 -16.32
N GLY A 150 2.36 -16.83 -15.30
CA GLY A 150 3.14 -18.05 -15.49
C GLY A 150 4.56 -17.78 -15.99
N VAL A 151 5.17 -16.69 -15.53
CA VAL A 151 6.57 -16.37 -15.79
C VAL A 151 7.38 -16.34 -14.49
N ARG A 152 8.66 -16.66 -14.59
CA ARG A 152 9.65 -16.34 -13.56
C ARG A 152 10.44 -15.14 -14.03
N ILE A 153 10.49 -14.11 -13.21
CA ILE A 153 11.23 -12.87 -13.50
C ILE A 153 12.43 -12.74 -12.57
N GLN A 154 13.44 -12.04 -13.04
CA GLN A 154 14.56 -11.58 -12.24
C GLN A 154 14.87 -10.11 -12.54
N VAL A 155 15.52 -9.47 -11.58
CA VAL A 155 15.96 -8.07 -11.71
C VAL A 155 17.00 -7.97 -12.83
N VAL A 156 16.89 -6.95 -13.65
CA VAL A 156 17.92 -6.59 -14.63
C VAL A 156 19.06 -5.92 -13.87
N THR A 157 20.18 -6.63 -13.72
CA THR A 157 21.41 -6.09 -13.14
C THR A 157 22.18 -5.26 -14.18
N LYS A 158 23.23 -4.56 -13.76
CA LYS A 158 24.07 -3.80 -14.68
C LYS A 158 24.72 -4.69 -15.72
N GLU A 159 25.20 -5.86 -15.31
CA GLU A 159 25.84 -6.85 -16.20
C GLU A 159 24.84 -7.35 -17.25
N ILE A 160 23.57 -7.60 -16.86
CA ILE A 160 22.52 -7.99 -17.80
C ILE A 160 22.21 -6.83 -18.75
N ALA A 161 22.08 -5.60 -18.22
CA ALA A 161 21.83 -4.43 -19.05
C ALA A 161 22.94 -4.21 -20.09
N ASP A 162 24.21 -4.39 -19.71
CA ASP A 162 25.38 -4.27 -20.61
C ASP A 162 25.32 -5.35 -21.72
N VAL A 163 24.99 -6.60 -21.40
CA VAL A 163 24.84 -7.69 -22.36
C VAL A 163 23.68 -7.45 -23.34
N GLU A 164 22.53 -7.01 -22.79
CA GLU A 164 21.31 -6.74 -23.57
C GLU A 164 21.31 -5.35 -24.23
N LYS A 165 22.41 -4.60 -24.12
CA LYS A 165 22.60 -3.26 -24.70
C LYS A 165 21.49 -2.27 -24.28
N LEU A 166 21.11 -2.32 -23.01
CA LEU A 166 20.19 -1.34 -22.40
C LEU A 166 21.02 -0.15 -21.88
N ASP A 167 20.50 1.05 -22.03
CA ASP A 167 21.15 2.29 -21.54
C ASP A 167 21.30 2.30 -20.01
N GLU A 168 20.40 1.62 -19.31
CA GLU A 168 20.38 1.53 -17.84
C GLU A 168 19.73 0.20 -17.38
N PRO A 169 20.05 -0.27 -16.15
CA PRO A 169 19.38 -1.43 -15.55
C PRO A 169 17.91 -1.13 -15.26
N ARG A 170 17.01 -1.53 -16.16
CA ARG A 170 15.55 -1.31 -15.99
C ARG A 170 14.74 -2.49 -16.54
N GLY A 171 13.51 -2.61 -16.06
CA GLY A 171 12.60 -3.67 -16.48
C GLY A 171 12.73 -4.95 -15.66
N ALA A 172 12.21 -6.03 -16.21
CA ALA A 172 12.25 -7.35 -15.63
C ALA A 172 12.64 -8.36 -16.72
N LEU A 173 13.66 -9.15 -16.45
CA LEU A 173 14.05 -10.24 -17.35
C LEU A 173 13.16 -11.45 -17.09
N VAL A 174 12.50 -11.97 -18.12
CA VAL A 174 11.78 -13.24 -18.05
C VAL A 174 12.80 -14.38 -18.12
N ALA A 175 13.05 -15.03 -16.99
CA ALA A 175 14.02 -16.11 -16.86
C ALA A 175 13.44 -17.46 -17.29
N SER A 176 12.13 -17.66 -17.19
CA SER A 176 11.44 -18.84 -17.69
C SER A 176 9.94 -18.59 -17.80
N VAL A 177 9.30 -19.35 -18.69
CA VAL A 177 7.85 -19.38 -18.90
C VAL A 177 7.34 -20.76 -18.52
N ALA A 178 6.29 -20.83 -17.69
CA ALA A 178 5.69 -22.09 -17.30
C ALA A 178 4.87 -22.67 -18.47
N GLU A 179 5.03 -23.96 -18.74
CA GLU A 179 4.26 -24.66 -19.77
C GLU A 179 2.75 -24.50 -19.57
N LYS A 180 2.02 -24.34 -20.67
CA LYS A 180 0.56 -24.15 -20.69
C LYS A 180 0.05 -22.95 -19.93
N SER A 181 0.94 -22.05 -19.49
CA SER A 181 0.58 -20.79 -18.84
C SER A 181 -0.08 -19.82 -19.82
N PRO A 182 -0.71 -18.72 -19.32
CA PRO A 182 -1.15 -17.64 -20.18
C PRO A 182 -0.03 -17.02 -21.01
N SER A 183 1.17 -16.86 -20.44
CA SER A 183 2.35 -16.35 -21.16
C SER A 183 2.84 -17.28 -22.26
N ASP A 184 2.87 -18.59 -22.00
CA ASP A 184 3.23 -19.60 -23.00
C ASP A 184 2.24 -19.57 -24.18
N LYS A 185 0.93 -19.55 -23.89
CA LYS A 185 -0.13 -19.43 -24.92
C LYS A 185 -0.07 -18.12 -25.69
N ALA A 186 0.43 -17.05 -25.08
CA ALA A 186 0.64 -15.75 -25.72
C ALA A 186 1.95 -15.68 -26.53
N GLY A 187 2.77 -16.72 -26.51
CA GLY A 187 4.02 -16.80 -27.25
C GLY A 187 5.20 -16.06 -26.60
N ILE A 188 5.13 -15.75 -25.32
CA ILE A 188 6.26 -15.23 -24.55
C ILE A 188 7.26 -16.38 -24.35
N LYS A 189 8.52 -16.12 -24.65
CA LYS A 189 9.61 -17.10 -24.57
C LYS A 189 10.62 -16.68 -23.53
#